data_2789c0a4f569fe0fad703e9e8978c2c8
#
_entry.id   2789c0a4f569fe0fad703e9e8978c2c8
#
_cell.length_a   1.000
_cell.length_b   1.000
_cell.length_c   1.000
_cell.angle_alpha   90.00
_cell.angle_beta   90.00
_cell.angle_gamma   90.00
#
_symmetry.space_group_name_H-M   'P 1'
#
loop_
_entity.id
_entity.type
_entity.pdbx_description
1 polymer ?
#
loop_
_entity_poly.entity_id
_entity_poly.type
_entity_poly.pdbx_seq_one_letter_code
_entity_poly.pdbx_strand_id
1 'polypeptide(L)'
;MENKTMEPKAVVEAYWQAMQSNDFVKASRWLSDDFLCDWPQSGERIEGRANFVEINRRYPAAGPWSFDVVRLLEQGREVVTEVVITDGEVEARAITFHTVRGNTICHQTEFWPDLYEAPHWRRHWVTSIPRESQPA
;
A
#
# COMPACT_ATOMS: atom_id res chain seq x y z
N MET A 1 -19.28 26.56 7.26
CA MET A 1 -19.61 25.15 6.98
C MET A 1 -18.53 24.25 7.58
N GLU A 2 -18.94 23.32 8.38
CA GLU A 2 -18.01 22.41 9.02
C GLU A 2 -17.62 21.29 8.08
N ASN A 3 -16.34 20.93 8.09
CA ASN A 3 -15.87 19.75 7.40
C ASN A 3 -16.19 18.53 8.25
N LYS A 4 -16.88 17.59 7.68
CA LYS A 4 -17.15 16.33 8.38
C LYS A 4 -15.85 15.58 8.58
N THR A 5 -15.66 15.05 9.78
CA THR A 5 -14.59 14.10 10.02
C THR A 5 -14.98 12.77 9.39
N MET A 6 -14.13 12.26 8.52
CA MET A 6 -14.35 10.99 7.86
C MET A 6 -13.90 9.85 8.79
N GLU A 7 -14.55 8.69 8.64
CA GLU A 7 -14.06 7.49 9.28
C GLU A 7 -12.68 7.16 8.73
N PRO A 8 -11.73 6.67 9.55
CA PRO A 8 -10.39 6.34 9.06
C PRO A 8 -10.40 5.42 7.84
N LYS A 9 -11.26 4.40 7.81
CA LYS A 9 -11.34 3.51 6.66
C LYS A 9 -11.75 4.25 5.39
N ALA A 10 -12.62 5.26 5.52
CA ALA A 10 -13.06 6.03 4.35
C ALA A 10 -11.92 6.87 3.77
N VAL A 11 -11.06 7.41 4.63
CA VAL A 11 -9.87 8.15 4.20
C VAL A 11 -8.94 7.22 3.41
N VAL A 12 -8.69 6.02 3.94
CA VAL A 12 -7.80 5.07 3.30
C VAL A 12 -8.39 4.53 2.00
N GLU A 13 -9.69 4.27 1.97
CA GLU A 13 -10.37 3.87 0.72
C GLU A 13 -10.25 4.95 -0.34
N ALA A 14 -10.46 6.22 0.04
CA ALA A 14 -10.33 7.34 -0.89
C ALA A 14 -8.90 7.50 -1.41
N TYR A 15 -7.91 7.26 -0.54
CA TYR A 15 -6.51 7.26 -0.93
C TYR A 15 -6.23 6.21 -2.01
N TRP A 16 -6.64 4.95 -1.77
CA TRP A 16 -6.43 3.89 -2.76
C TRP A 16 -7.20 4.14 -4.06
N GLN A 17 -8.39 4.71 -3.95
CA GLN A 17 -9.17 5.09 -5.14
C GLN A 17 -8.43 6.14 -5.96
N ALA A 18 -7.80 7.11 -5.29
CA ALA A 18 -7.00 8.13 -5.95
C ALA A 18 -5.74 7.52 -6.58
N MET A 19 -5.11 6.55 -5.90
CA MET A 19 -3.95 5.82 -6.47
C MET A 19 -4.34 5.13 -7.77
N GLN A 20 -5.55 4.57 -7.83
CA GLN A 20 -6.04 3.87 -9.02
C GLN A 20 -6.06 4.78 -10.25
N SER A 21 -6.20 6.08 -10.07
CA SER A 21 -6.17 7.03 -11.20
C SER A 21 -4.76 7.21 -11.78
N ASN A 22 -3.73 6.76 -11.09
CA ASN A 22 -2.31 6.99 -11.41
C ASN A 22 -1.91 8.47 -11.37
N ASP A 23 -2.78 9.33 -10.84
CA ASP A 23 -2.45 10.71 -10.55
C ASP A 23 -1.98 10.76 -9.09
N PHE A 24 -0.67 10.66 -8.90
CA PHE A 24 -0.10 10.55 -7.55
C PHE A 24 -0.11 11.87 -6.79
N VAL A 25 -0.21 12.98 -7.49
CA VAL A 25 -0.45 14.28 -6.84
C VAL A 25 -1.84 14.28 -6.20
N LYS A 26 -2.84 13.78 -6.93
CA LYS A 26 -4.21 13.64 -6.40
C LYS A 26 -4.24 12.72 -5.19
N ALA A 27 -3.55 11.57 -5.29
CA ALA A 27 -3.46 10.64 -4.17
C ALA A 27 -2.77 11.27 -2.96
N SER A 28 -1.74 12.09 -3.18
CA SER A 28 -0.98 12.72 -2.10
C SER A 28 -1.80 13.71 -1.28
N ARG A 29 -2.94 14.17 -1.80
CA ARG A 29 -3.83 15.05 -1.05
C ARG A 29 -4.48 14.38 0.14
N TRP A 30 -4.49 13.05 0.14
CA TRP A 30 -4.98 12.26 1.27
C TRP A 30 -3.92 12.04 2.35
N LEU A 31 -2.71 12.56 2.13
CA LEU A 31 -1.59 12.45 3.05
C LEU A 31 -1.39 13.79 3.77
N SER A 32 -0.97 13.75 5.03
CA SER A 32 -0.68 14.96 5.78
C SER A 32 0.61 15.62 5.31
N ASP A 33 0.80 16.89 5.67
CA ASP A 33 2.02 17.63 5.31
C ASP A 33 3.27 16.95 5.87
N ASP A 34 3.16 16.35 7.05
CA ASP A 34 4.26 15.68 7.73
C ASP A 34 4.25 14.16 7.53
N PHE A 35 3.62 13.72 6.45
CA PHE A 35 3.49 12.29 6.14
C PHE A 35 4.83 11.57 6.09
N LEU A 36 4.83 10.35 6.66
CA LEU A 36 5.98 9.45 6.60
C LEU A 36 5.49 8.07 6.16
N CYS A 37 6.26 7.42 5.31
CA CYS A 37 6.03 6.02 4.95
C CYS A 37 7.30 5.24 5.17
N ASP A 38 7.23 4.23 6.01
CA ASP A 38 8.39 3.37 6.30
C ASP A 38 8.29 2.08 5.52
N TRP A 39 9.40 1.69 4.90
CA TRP A 39 9.59 0.41 4.26
C TRP A 39 10.63 -0.39 5.05
N PRO A 40 10.20 -1.13 6.09
CA PRO A 40 11.16 -1.80 6.99
C PRO A 40 12.05 -2.83 6.30
N GLN A 41 11.55 -3.48 5.23
CA GLN A 41 12.33 -4.52 4.57
C GLN A 41 13.59 -3.98 3.89
N SER A 42 13.54 -2.75 3.38
CA SER A 42 14.71 -2.10 2.78
C SER A 42 15.36 -1.09 3.72
N GLY A 43 14.69 -0.76 4.82
CA GLY A 43 15.21 0.23 5.77
C GLY A 43 15.08 1.66 5.28
N GLU A 44 14.06 1.94 4.43
CA GLU A 44 13.87 3.26 3.84
C GLU A 44 12.65 3.96 4.43
N ARG A 45 12.69 5.29 4.40
CA ARG A 45 11.58 6.13 4.81
C ARG A 45 11.31 7.18 3.75
N ILE A 46 10.06 7.29 3.32
CA ILE A 46 9.62 8.37 2.46
C ILE A 46 9.15 9.51 3.36
N GLU A 47 9.71 10.69 3.20
CA GLU A 47 9.33 11.86 4.00
C GLU A 47 8.58 12.86 3.13
N GLY A 48 7.33 13.11 3.48
CA GLY A 48 6.51 14.13 2.87
C GLY A 48 5.86 13.73 1.56
N ARG A 49 4.89 14.55 1.16
CA ARG A 49 4.08 14.29 -0.04
C ARG A 49 4.87 14.40 -1.33
N ALA A 50 5.78 15.35 -1.42
CA ALA A 50 6.54 15.55 -2.64
C ALA A 50 7.38 14.33 -2.99
N ASN A 51 8.06 13.76 -1.99
CA ASN A 51 8.87 12.55 -2.23
C ASN A 51 7.99 11.34 -2.54
N PHE A 52 6.82 11.24 -1.91
CA PHE A 52 5.85 10.20 -2.23
C PHE A 52 5.46 10.27 -3.71
N VAL A 53 5.14 11.45 -4.21
CA VAL A 53 4.76 11.64 -5.61
C VAL A 53 5.90 11.25 -6.54
N GLU A 54 7.12 11.69 -6.23
CA GLU A 54 8.27 11.44 -7.10
C GLU A 54 8.63 9.96 -7.17
N ILE A 55 8.59 9.25 -6.05
CA ILE A 55 8.87 7.82 -6.04
C ILE A 55 7.84 7.07 -6.87
N ASN A 56 6.55 7.38 -6.70
CA ASN A 56 5.50 6.69 -7.43
C ASN A 56 5.54 6.99 -8.94
N ARG A 57 5.87 8.22 -9.30
CA ARG A 57 6.00 8.59 -10.71
C ARG A 57 7.15 7.90 -11.40
N ARG A 58 8.25 7.69 -10.68
CA ARG A 58 9.50 7.16 -11.22
C ARG A 58 9.61 5.65 -11.08
N TYR A 59 8.67 5.03 -10.38
CA TYR A 59 8.72 3.59 -10.18
C TYR A 59 8.63 2.89 -11.53
N PRO A 60 9.60 2.00 -11.85
CA PRO A 60 9.59 1.33 -13.15
C PRO A 60 8.30 0.57 -13.37
N ALA A 61 7.63 0.81 -14.49
CA ALA A 61 6.35 0.19 -14.78
C ALA A 61 6.22 -0.05 -16.28
N ALA A 62 5.59 -1.18 -16.62
CA ALA A 62 5.30 -1.53 -18.01
C ALA A 62 4.03 -0.83 -18.52
N GLY A 63 3.19 -0.38 -17.61
CA GLY A 63 1.93 0.30 -17.93
C GLY A 63 1.34 0.94 -16.70
N PRO A 64 0.10 1.44 -16.77
CA PRO A 64 -0.55 2.03 -15.61
C PRO A 64 -0.66 1.02 -14.48
N TRP A 65 -0.53 1.52 -13.24
CA TRP A 65 -0.69 0.69 -12.06
C TRP A 65 -2.16 0.46 -11.76
N SER A 66 -2.50 -0.76 -11.41
CA SER A 66 -3.82 -1.14 -10.90
C SER A 66 -3.66 -1.53 -9.44
N PHE A 67 -4.57 -1.05 -8.59
CA PHE A 67 -4.54 -1.28 -7.14
C PHE A 67 -5.87 -1.92 -6.74
N ASP A 68 -5.82 -3.18 -6.29
CA ASP A 68 -7.01 -3.91 -5.86
C ASP A 68 -6.94 -4.15 -4.36
N VAL A 69 -7.76 -3.45 -3.60
CA VAL A 69 -7.84 -3.61 -2.15
C VAL A 69 -8.63 -4.88 -1.85
N VAL A 70 -7.93 -5.94 -1.46
CA VAL A 70 -8.57 -7.24 -1.21
C VAL A 70 -8.94 -7.42 0.25
N ARG A 71 -8.40 -6.60 1.15
CA ARG A 71 -8.72 -6.67 2.57
C ARG A 71 -8.46 -5.32 3.23
N LEU A 72 -9.39 -4.89 4.07
CA LEU A 72 -9.24 -3.66 4.84
C LEU A 72 -9.82 -3.87 6.22
N LEU A 73 -9.05 -3.56 7.25
CA LEU A 73 -9.46 -3.66 8.64
C LEU A 73 -9.21 -2.33 9.33
N GLU A 74 -10.14 -1.91 10.20
CA GLU A 74 -10.06 -0.65 10.91
C GLU A 74 -10.14 -0.89 12.40
N GLN A 75 -9.25 -0.24 13.16
CA GLN A 75 -9.33 -0.22 14.61
C GLN A 75 -8.87 1.16 15.08
N GLY A 76 -9.79 1.93 15.70
CA GLY A 76 -9.49 3.29 16.09
C GLY A 76 -9.06 4.13 14.88
N ARG A 77 -7.89 4.75 14.99
CA ARG A 77 -7.33 5.56 13.90
C ARG A 77 -6.39 4.76 13.01
N GLU A 78 -6.27 3.46 13.23
CA GLU A 78 -5.40 2.58 12.46
C GLU A 78 -6.20 1.78 11.44
N VAL A 79 -5.68 1.70 10.22
CA VAL A 79 -6.31 0.92 9.15
C VAL A 79 -5.23 0.07 8.52
N VAL A 80 -5.52 -1.22 8.32
CA VAL A 80 -4.61 -2.14 7.64
C VAL A 80 -5.22 -2.52 6.31
N THR A 81 -4.45 -2.43 5.24
CA THR A 81 -4.90 -2.87 3.92
C THR A 81 -3.96 -3.91 3.34
N GLU A 82 -4.55 -4.83 2.62
CA GLU A 82 -3.84 -5.77 1.75
C GLU A 82 -4.26 -5.42 0.33
N VAL A 83 -3.30 -5.07 -0.51
CA VAL A 83 -3.57 -4.56 -1.85
C VAL A 83 -2.74 -5.34 -2.86
N VAL A 84 -3.41 -5.84 -3.90
CA VAL A 84 -2.72 -6.46 -5.02
C VAL A 84 -2.46 -5.38 -6.06
N ILE A 85 -1.22 -5.25 -6.48
CA ILE A 85 -0.76 -4.16 -7.35
C ILE A 85 -0.12 -4.76 -8.59
N THR A 86 -0.55 -4.31 -9.76
CA THR A 86 0.02 -4.80 -11.02
C THR A 86 0.14 -3.67 -12.03
N ASP A 87 1.15 -3.73 -12.88
CA ASP A 87 1.31 -2.85 -14.03
C ASP A 87 0.97 -3.57 -15.35
N GLY A 88 0.39 -4.76 -15.24
CA GLY A 88 0.06 -5.61 -16.37
C GLY A 88 1.08 -6.72 -16.62
N GLU A 89 2.30 -6.56 -16.13
CA GLU A 89 3.37 -7.58 -16.30
C GLU A 89 3.81 -8.15 -14.97
N VAL A 90 4.03 -7.29 -13.98
CA VAL A 90 4.42 -7.75 -12.63
C VAL A 90 3.22 -7.63 -11.71
N GLU A 91 3.19 -8.46 -10.70
CA GLU A 91 2.18 -8.42 -9.67
C GLU A 91 2.87 -8.42 -8.32
N ALA A 92 2.48 -7.50 -7.47
CA ALA A 92 3.02 -7.36 -6.12
C ALA A 92 1.87 -7.25 -5.13
N ARG A 93 2.19 -7.51 -3.88
CA ARG A 93 1.22 -7.37 -2.79
C ARG A 93 1.80 -6.43 -1.76
N ALA A 94 1.02 -5.46 -1.34
CA ALA A 94 1.41 -4.55 -0.27
C ALA A 94 0.54 -4.80 0.96
N ILE A 95 1.18 -4.92 2.12
CA ILE A 95 0.49 -4.94 3.41
C ILE A 95 0.86 -3.62 4.08
N THR A 96 -0.11 -2.75 4.26
CA THR A 96 0.14 -1.39 4.73
C THR A 96 -0.66 -1.11 6.00
N PHE A 97 0.06 -0.60 7.02
CA PHE A 97 -0.53 -0.10 8.24
C PHE A 97 -0.60 1.41 8.12
N HIS A 98 -1.82 1.97 8.12
CA HIS A 98 -2.05 3.40 7.96
C HIS A 98 -2.48 4.00 9.29
N THR A 99 -1.90 5.13 9.67
CA THR A 99 -2.40 5.92 10.78
C THR A 99 -3.09 7.16 10.21
N VAL A 100 -4.35 7.36 10.59
CA VAL A 100 -5.16 8.47 10.10
C VAL A 100 -5.28 9.53 11.19
N ARG A 101 -5.04 10.78 10.81
CA ARG A 101 -5.17 11.93 11.70
C ARG A 101 -6.03 12.97 10.99
N GLY A 102 -7.18 13.32 11.58
CA GLY A 102 -8.18 14.11 10.87
C GLY A 102 -8.65 13.37 9.63
N ASN A 103 -8.62 14.01 8.50
CA ASN A 103 -9.02 13.41 7.23
C ASN A 103 -7.82 13.09 6.33
N THR A 104 -6.65 12.87 6.92
CA THR A 104 -5.45 12.52 6.16
C THR A 104 -4.71 11.37 6.82
N ILE A 105 -3.90 10.68 6.02
CA ILE A 105 -2.99 9.64 6.49
C ILE A 105 -1.69 10.34 6.89
N CYS A 106 -1.26 10.19 8.13
CA CYS A 106 -0.03 10.82 8.60
C CYS A 106 1.16 9.87 8.61
N HIS A 107 0.91 8.57 8.66
CA HIS A 107 2.00 7.59 8.70
C HIS A 107 1.56 6.29 8.05
N GLN A 108 2.47 5.67 7.33
CA GLN A 108 2.29 4.32 6.81
C GLN A 108 3.52 3.49 7.12
N THR A 109 3.29 2.24 7.50
CA THR A 109 4.34 1.23 7.54
C THR A 109 3.91 0.17 6.54
N GLU A 110 4.73 -0.06 5.52
CA GLU A 110 4.33 -0.85 4.37
C GLU A 110 5.32 -1.97 4.09
N PHE A 111 4.79 -3.17 3.95
CA PHE A 111 5.56 -4.38 3.69
C PHE A 111 5.24 -4.91 2.31
N TRP A 112 6.27 -5.38 1.62
CA TRP A 112 6.19 -5.96 0.28
C TRP A 112 6.73 -7.38 0.37
N PRO A 113 5.88 -8.37 0.76
CA PRO A 113 6.38 -9.74 0.97
C PRO A 113 6.87 -10.37 -0.33
N ASP A 114 8.08 -10.92 -0.27
CA ASP A 114 8.68 -11.63 -1.38
C ASP A 114 8.31 -13.11 -1.29
N LEU A 115 8.07 -13.73 -2.44
CA LEU A 115 7.87 -15.17 -2.51
C LEU A 115 9.22 -15.88 -2.34
N TYR A 116 9.19 -17.06 -1.74
CA TYR A 116 10.42 -17.84 -1.56
C TYR A 116 10.10 -19.33 -1.63
N GLU A 117 11.13 -20.12 -1.87
CA GLU A 117 11.00 -21.59 -1.93
C GLU A 117 10.74 -22.14 -0.53
N ALA A 118 9.75 -23.01 -0.42
CA ALA A 118 9.45 -23.64 0.85
C ALA A 118 10.61 -24.51 1.31
N PRO A 119 11.06 -24.38 2.58
CA PRO A 119 12.12 -25.24 3.10
C PRO A 119 11.70 -26.70 3.07
N HIS A 120 12.63 -27.57 2.70
CA HIS A 120 12.36 -29.00 2.52
C HIS A 120 12.02 -29.73 3.81
N TRP A 121 12.57 -29.27 4.95
CA TRP A 121 12.49 -30.01 6.22
C TRP A 121 11.06 -30.18 6.72
N ARG A 122 10.12 -29.28 6.34
CA ARG A 122 8.74 -29.29 6.86
C ARG A 122 7.72 -29.88 5.89
N ARG A 123 8.15 -30.38 4.74
CA ARG A 123 7.24 -30.81 3.66
C ARG A 123 6.21 -31.86 4.07
N HIS A 124 6.52 -32.70 5.06
CA HIS A 124 5.62 -33.76 5.51
C HIS A 124 4.42 -33.25 6.32
N TRP A 125 4.52 -32.01 6.81
CA TRP A 125 3.50 -31.48 7.73
C TRP A 125 2.75 -30.28 7.13
N VAL A 126 2.95 -30.02 5.86
CA VAL A 126 2.27 -28.92 5.17
C VAL A 126 1.72 -29.42 3.85
N THR A 127 0.72 -28.72 3.32
CA THR A 127 0.24 -28.95 1.96
C THR A 127 0.47 -27.68 1.15
N SER A 128 0.60 -27.85 -0.16
CA SER A 128 0.82 -26.72 -1.05
C SER A 128 -0.49 -25.98 -1.32
N ILE A 129 -0.39 -24.68 -1.40
CA ILE A 129 -1.49 -23.84 -1.87
C ILE A 129 -1.04 -23.16 -3.17
N PRO A 130 -1.98 -22.66 -3.99
CA PRO A 130 -1.59 -21.93 -5.19
C PRO A 130 -0.77 -20.71 -4.82
N ARG A 131 0.35 -20.50 -5.51
CA ARG A 131 1.17 -19.31 -5.32
C ARG A 131 0.61 -18.19 -6.18
N GLU A 132 0.86 -16.97 -5.75
CA GLU A 132 0.46 -15.81 -6.52
C GLU A 132 1.33 -15.69 -7.76
N SER A 133 0.81 -14.97 -8.77
CA SER A 133 1.56 -14.71 -9.98
C SER A 133 2.90 -14.06 -9.63
N GLN A 134 3.94 -14.50 -10.31
CA GLN A 134 5.26 -13.93 -10.15
C GLN A 134 5.67 -13.25 -11.44
N PRO A 135 6.50 -12.20 -11.34
CA PRO A 135 7.11 -11.64 -12.54
C PRO A 135 7.93 -12.73 -13.22
N ALA A 136 7.86 -12.73 -14.51
CA ALA A 136 8.64 -13.67 -15.32
C ALA A 136 10.13 -13.40 -15.18
#